data_f7890383616d35e6bec15a98a2cfe9c6
#
_entry.id   f7890383616d35e6bec15a98a2cfe9c6
#
_cell.length_a   1.000
_cell.length_b   1.000
_cell.length_c   1.000
_cell.angle_alpha   90.00
_cell.angle_beta   90.00
_cell.angle_gamma   90.00
#
_symmetry.space_group_name_H-M   'P 1'
#
loop_
_entity.id
_entity.type
_entity.pdbx_description
1 polymer ?
#
loop_
_entity_poly.entity_id
_entity_poly.type
_entity_poly.pdbx_seq_one_letter_code
_entity_poly.pdbx_strand_id
1 'polypeptide(L)'
;MGIAAAGAAGLLARPLSAFAAIDPDLIVFNAKVYTIDGALPRVEAFAIAGSRFAAVGTSADMRALAGKRTRTFDAKGMTIVPGFIDTHNHAGGTTLLYEVLVGNPFEVEFVTIQSVIDKLKARARELPPGTWVEGYFHDDTKLKDKRPLNVRDLDQVSTEHPVVVRHRGGHTSFYNSRAFALARVTKDTPNPPGGTFDKDAGGELNGRVTDLARGVFNNVGTRPSYTAEQRATRERDGVAHISKQFARYGLTTVHHQGGDLAAIQDVRARGDLRHRVSYEAGGRVLENMITSGIATGFGDEWIKFGATSEHTLDGSFSERTMALSVPYPGQNGYKGNVTESQDECNAWVERVHRAGIQVNCHANGDVAIAEYLTAFERAQQLFPRRDVRPKITHCTLINDDLVRRIKAAGAVPALFSTYAYYNTDKFPFYGEDLMKRAMAYRTLLDAGIPCTGGSDFSPGPFAVLMGIQGMVTRTGWDNTTWGANQRITVDEALKVTTLNGAYASHEEAIKGSITVGKLADFVVLADDPHTVDPSKIKDIQIVRTVVGGKTVYQA
;
A
#
# COMPACT_ATOMS: atom_id res chain seq x y z
N MET A 1 -20.26 -50.13 37.64
CA MET A 1 -20.36 -50.47 36.21
C MET A 1 -19.83 -49.30 35.44
N GLY A 2 -18.58 -49.42 34.94
CA GLY A 2 -17.93 -48.39 34.18
C GLY A 2 -18.30 -48.50 32.70
N ILE A 3 -18.45 -47.37 32.03
CA ILE A 3 -18.49 -47.28 30.59
C ILE A 3 -17.31 -46.36 30.18
N ALA A 4 -16.30 -47.00 29.58
CA ALA A 4 -15.17 -46.32 29.00
C ALA A 4 -15.60 -45.62 27.68
N ALA A 5 -15.40 -44.32 27.58
CA ALA A 5 -15.52 -43.59 26.31
C ALA A 5 -14.24 -43.74 25.52
N ALA A 6 -14.27 -44.53 24.47
CA ALA A 6 -13.22 -44.57 23.45
C ALA A 6 -13.34 -43.37 22.53
N GLY A 7 -12.36 -42.46 22.56
CA GLY A 7 -12.26 -41.35 21.64
C GLY A 7 -11.83 -41.86 20.26
N ALA A 8 -12.72 -41.77 19.27
CA ALA A 8 -12.40 -42.02 17.89
C ALA A 8 -11.76 -40.76 17.30
N ALA A 9 -10.42 -40.77 17.14
CA ALA A 9 -9.70 -39.85 16.28
C ALA A 9 -10.00 -40.22 14.81
N GLY A 10 -11.06 -39.62 14.27
CA GLY A 10 -11.39 -39.71 12.86
C GLY A 10 -10.48 -38.79 12.05
N LEU A 11 -9.33 -39.26 11.62
CA LEU A 11 -8.58 -38.70 10.50
C LEU A 11 -9.47 -38.75 9.26
N LEU A 12 -9.98 -37.64 8.82
CA LEU A 12 -10.60 -37.48 7.51
C LEU A 12 -9.48 -37.60 6.45
N ALA A 13 -9.04 -38.83 6.18
CA ALA A 13 -8.32 -39.16 4.97
C ALA A 13 -9.29 -38.97 3.79
N ARG A 14 -9.21 -37.83 3.08
CA ARG A 14 -9.84 -37.69 1.77
C ARG A 14 -9.22 -38.75 0.86
N PRO A 15 -10.04 -39.48 0.10
CA PRO A 15 -9.51 -40.59 -0.69
C PRO A 15 -8.52 -40.06 -1.74
N LEU A 16 -7.32 -40.60 -1.74
CA LEU A 16 -6.25 -40.41 -2.73
C LEU A 16 -6.74 -40.66 -4.18
N SER A 17 -7.86 -41.35 -4.38
CA SER A 17 -8.45 -41.66 -5.68
C SER A 17 -8.94 -40.44 -6.47
N ALA A 18 -9.14 -39.26 -5.86
CA ALA A 18 -9.51 -38.04 -6.60
C ALA A 18 -8.30 -37.36 -7.30
N PHE A 19 -7.07 -37.73 -6.94
CA PHE A 19 -5.84 -37.15 -7.49
C PHE A 19 -5.20 -37.95 -8.62
N ALA A 20 -5.71 -39.16 -8.92
CA ALA A 20 -5.09 -40.10 -9.86
C ALA A 20 -5.17 -39.69 -11.36
N ALA A 21 -5.73 -38.52 -11.68
CA ALA A 21 -5.87 -38.04 -13.06
C ALA A 21 -5.14 -36.70 -13.35
N ILE A 22 -4.39 -36.14 -12.39
CA ILE A 22 -3.71 -34.86 -12.57
C ILE A 22 -2.23 -35.11 -12.77
N ASP A 23 -1.71 -34.84 -13.98
CA ASP A 23 -0.28 -34.77 -14.28
C ASP A 23 0.17 -33.32 -13.94
N PRO A 24 0.80 -33.07 -12.77
CA PRO A 24 1.14 -31.71 -12.36
C PRO A 24 2.27 -31.14 -13.21
N ASP A 25 2.21 -29.84 -13.50
CA ASP A 25 3.25 -29.13 -14.24
C ASP A 25 4.51 -28.89 -13.40
N LEU A 26 4.32 -28.72 -12.08
CA LEU A 26 5.39 -28.45 -11.13
C LEU A 26 5.07 -29.09 -9.78
N ILE A 27 6.07 -29.73 -9.19
CA ILE A 27 6.06 -30.17 -7.80
C ILE A 27 7.15 -29.42 -7.05
N VAL A 28 6.79 -28.78 -5.95
CA VAL A 28 7.69 -28.16 -4.98
C VAL A 28 7.73 -29.06 -3.75
N PHE A 29 8.92 -29.43 -3.29
CA PHE A 29 9.10 -30.35 -2.17
C PHE A 29 10.30 -29.95 -1.31
N ASN A 30 10.44 -30.58 -0.15
CA ASN A 30 11.52 -30.32 0.82
C ASN A 30 11.54 -28.84 1.24
N ALA A 31 10.35 -28.30 1.55
CA ALA A 31 10.14 -26.91 1.97
C ALA A 31 9.56 -26.83 3.38
N LYS A 32 9.69 -25.67 4.02
CA LYS A 32 8.87 -25.25 5.16
C LYS A 32 7.74 -24.36 4.61
N VAL A 33 6.58 -24.94 4.37
CA VAL A 33 5.46 -24.22 3.76
C VAL A 33 4.49 -23.74 4.83
N TYR A 34 4.34 -22.43 4.95
CA TYR A 34 3.31 -21.76 5.74
C TYR A 34 2.11 -21.48 4.82
N THR A 35 1.07 -22.27 4.95
CA THR A 35 -0.03 -22.23 3.97
C THR A 35 -0.99 -21.06 4.15
N ILE A 36 -1.10 -20.53 5.37
CA ILE A 36 -2.13 -19.57 5.80
C ILE A 36 -3.55 -20.18 5.62
N ASP A 37 -3.65 -21.49 5.66
CA ASP A 37 -4.89 -22.26 5.69
C ASP A 37 -5.10 -22.80 7.11
N GLY A 38 -6.18 -22.41 7.77
CA GLY A 38 -6.45 -22.82 9.15
C GLY A 38 -6.64 -24.34 9.33
N ALA A 39 -7.04 -25.06 8.28
CA ALA A 39 -7.22 -26.50 8.33
C ALA A 39 -5.87 -27.26 8.17
N LEU A 40 -4.91 -26.68 7.48
CA LEU A 40 -3.61 -27.31 7.19
C LEU A 40 -2.48 -26.27 7.22
N PRO A 41 -2.13 -25.71 8.38
CA PRO A 41 -1.30 -24.50 8.48
C PRO A 41 0.16 -24.69 8.06
N ARG A 42 0.67 -25.94 8.07
CA ARG A 42 2.06 -26.28 7.73
C ARG A 42 2.08 -27.53 6.86
N VAL A 43 2.86 -27.48 5.77
CA VAL A 43 3.15 -28.65 4.92
C VAL A 43 4.61 -28.61 4.46
N GLU A 44 5.07 -29.66 3.75
CA GLU A 44 6.43 -29.76 3.23
C GLU A 44 6.50 -29.57 1.71
N ALA A 45 5.36 -29.71 1.03
CA ALA A 45 5.31 -29.77 -0.42
C ALA A 45 3.93 -29.42 -0.97
N PHE A 46 3.90 -29.11 -2.26
CA PHE A 46 2.67 -28.96 -3.04
C PHE A 46 2.90 -29.24 -4.52
N ALA A 47 1.82 -29.54 -5.23
CA ALA A 47 1.78 -29.73 -6.67
C ALA A 47 0.96 -28.64 -7.34
N ILE A 48 1.36 -28.21 -8.54
CA ILE A 48 0.70 -27.18 -9.36
C ILE A 48 0.30 -27.79 -10.69
N ALA A 49 -0.94 -27.55 -11.10
CA ALA A 49 -1.44 -27.85 -12.44
C ALA A 49 -2.06 -26.57 -13.03
N GLY A 50 -1.62 -26.17 -14.21
CA GLY A 50 -1.96 -24.88 -14.81
C GLY A 50 -1.50 -23.72 -13.93
N SER A 51 -2.45 -22.91 -13.50
CA SER A 51 -2.18 -21.74 -12.65
C SER A 51 -2.54 -21.96 -11.16
N ARG A 52 -2.88 -23.21 -10.72
CA ARG A 52 -3.47 -23.46 -9.41
C ARG A 52 -2.75 -24.54 -8.62
N PHE A 53 -2.84 -24.46 -7.31
CA PHE A 53 -2.43 -25.56 -6.43
C PHE A 53 -3.36 -26.76 -6.63
N ALA A 54 -2.79 -27.88 -7.07
CA ALA A 54 -3.53 -29.11 -7.35
C ALA A 54 -3.55 -30.05 -6.13
N ALA A 55 -2.47 -30.05 -5.35
CA ALA A 55 -2.34 -30.83 -4.13
C ALA A 55 -1.39 -30.14 -3.16
N VAL A 56 -1.55 -30.40 -1.84
CA VAL A 56 -0.65 -29.94 -0.77
C VAL A 56 -0.46 -31.10 0.24
N GLY A 57 0.73 -31.26 0.80
CA GLY A 57 0.99 -32.35 1.73
C GLY A 57 2.46 -32.60 2.02
N THR A 58 2.83 -33.87 2.21
CA THR A 58 4.22 -34.27 2.46
C THR A 58 5.05 -34.29 1.17
N SER A 59 6.36 -34.20 1.30
CA SER A 59 7.30 -34.34 0.17
C SER A 59 7.16 -35.69 -0.53
N ALA A 60 6.90 -36.75 0.21
CA ALA A 60 6.74 -38.09 -0.34
C ALA A 60 5.46 -38.19 -1.19
N ASP A 61 4.32 -37.72 -0.68
CA ASP A 61 3.04 -37.76 -1.39
C ASP A 61 3.11 -36.95 -2.68
N MET A 62 3.66 -35.73 -2.62
CA MET A 62 3.72 -34.87 -3.79
C MET A 62 4.66 -35.43 -4.87
N ARG A 63 5.81 -35.98 -4.48
CA ARG A 63 6.75 -36.64 -5.43
C ARG A 63 6.13 -37.85 -6.11
N ALA A 64 5.25 -38.59 -5.43
CA ALA A 64 4.52 -39.71 -6.00
C ALA A 64 3.53 -39.30 -7.13
N LEU A 65 3.14 -38.01 -7.21
CA LEU A 65 2.31 -37.47 -8.27
C LEU A 65 3.09 -37.11 -9.55
N ALA A 66 4.44 -37.21 -9.53
CA ALA A 66 5.26 -36.78 -10.66
C ALA A 66 5.07 -37.66 -11.88
N GLY A 67 4.61 -37.10 -12.97
CA GLY A 67 4.57 -37.71 -14.28
C GLY A 67 5.81 -37.40 -15.13
N LYS A 68 5.84 -37.90 -16.36
CA LYS A 68 7.00 -37.74 -17.28
C LYS A 68 7.29 -36.26 -17.65
N ARG A 69 6.29 -35.38 -17.59
CA ARG A 69 6.42 -33.95 -17.94
C ARG A 69 6.49 -33.02 -16.74
N THR A 70 6.31 -33.56 -15.54
CA THR A 70 6.34 -32.80 -14.31
C THR A 70 7.73 -32.27 -14.02
N ARG A 71 7.86 -30.96 -13.90
CA ARG A 71 9.07 -30.31 -13.38
C ARG A 71 9.07 -30.43 -11.87
N THR A 72 10.25 -30.49 -11.27
CA THR A 72 10.41 -30.53 -9.81
C THR A 72 11.29 -29.39 -9.33
N PHE A 73 10.98 -28.85 -8.16
CA PHE A 73 11.78 -27.87 -7.47
C PHE A 73 12.03 -28.35 -6.02
N ASP A 74 13.28 -28.69 -5.76
CA ASP A 74 13.74 -28.97 -4.39
C ASP A 74 14.01 -27.65 -3.67
N ALA A 75 13.19 -27.33 -2.69
CA ALA A 75 13.32 -26.11 -1.90
C ALA A 75 14.46 -26.17 -0.86
N LYS A 76 15.12 -27.33 -0.67
CA LYS A 76 16.29 -27.50 0.22
C LYS A 76 16.08 -26.94 1.64
N GLY A 77 14.88 -27.09 2.17
CA GLY A 77 14.50 -26.58 3.50
C GLY A 77 14.17 -25.09 3.56
N MET A 78 14.19 -24.38 2.43
CA MET A 78 13.77 -22.97 2.37
C MET A 78 12.30 -22.80 2.75
N THR A 79 11.97 -21.59 3.19
CA THR A 79 10.61 -21.23 3.59
C THR A 79 9.77 -20.79 2.40
N ILE A 80 8.53 -21.24 2.34
CA ILE A 80 7.56 -20.84 1.34
C ILE A 80 6.31 -20.28 2.01
N VAL A 81 5.87 -19.11 1.54
CA VAL A 81 4.65 -18.43 1.99
C VAL A 81 3.77 -18.11 0.78
N PRO A 82 2.45 -17.87 0.95
CA PRO A 82 1.63 -17.34 -0.14
C PRO A 82 2.22 -16.05 -0.68
N GLY A 83 1.90 -15.74 -1.93
CA GLY A 83 2.29 -14.46 -2.53
C GLY A 83 1.78 -13.28 -1.73
N PHE A 84 2.65 -12.30 -1.48
CA PHE A 84 2.31 -11.11 -0.73
C PHE A 84 1.33 -10.21 -1.50
N ILE A 85 0.46 -9.53 -0.75
CA ILE A 85 -0.56 -8.61 -1.27
C ILE A 85 -0.37 -7.25 -0.61
N ASP A 86 -0.15 -6.22 -1.43
CA ASP A 86 -0.14 -4.82 -1.01
C ASP A 86 -1.53 -4.22 -1.28
N THR A 87 -2.23 -3.82 -0.24
CA THR A 87 -3.62 -3.40 -0.36
C THR A 87 -3.81 -1.90 -0.59
N HIS A 88 -2.72 -1.15 -0.72
CA HIS A 88 -2.77 0.28 -1.06
C HIS A 88 -1.43 0.75 -1.62
N ASN A 89 -1.38 1.09 -2.91
CA ASN A 89 -0.15 1.46 -3.60
C ASN A 89 -0.44 2.33 -4.83
N HIS A 90 0.25 3.46 -4.97
CA HIS A 90 0.10 4.37 -6.11
C HIS A 90 0.88 3.92 -7.35
N ALA A 91 1.63 2.83 -7.27
CA ALA A 91 2.32 2.17 -8.39
C ALA A 91 3.10 3.13 -9.31
N GLY A 92 3.80 4.11 -8.74
CA GLY A 92 4.44 5.24 -9.41
C GLY A 92 5.67 4.90 -10.28
N GLY A 93 5.58 3.90 -11.15
CA GLY A 93 6.70 3.45 -11.98
C GLY A 93 7.19 4.49 -12.99
N THR A 94 6.30 5.30 -13.54
CA THR A 94 6.63 6.41 -14.44
C THR A 94 7.49 7.45 -13.72
N THR A 95 7.14 7.80 -12.48
CA THR A 95 7.95 8.69 -11.64
C THR A 95 9.34 8.11 -11.38
N LEU A 96 9.45 6.81 -11.08
CA LEU A 96 10.75 6.16 -10.84
C LEU A 96 11.69 6.19 -12.05
N LEU A 97 11.14 6.10 -13.26
CA LEU A 97 11.94 6.04 -14.49
C LEU A 97 12.31 7.41 -15.05
N TYR A 98 11.42 8.39 -14.91
CA TYR A 98 11.50 9.59 -15.76
C TYR A 98 11.61 10.90 -14.98
N GLU A 99 11.42 10.86 -13.65
CA GLU A 99 11.41 12.09 -12.85
C GLU A 99 12.66 12.21 -11.96
N VAL A 100 12.93 13.41 -11.45
CA VAL A 100 14.07 13.65 -10.56
C VAL A 100 13.77 13.14 -9.17
N LEU A 101 14.44 12.07 -8.75
CA LEU A 101 14.31 11.51 -7.41
C LEU A 101 15.30 12.22 -6.47
N VAL A 102 14.79 13.08 -5.59
CA VAL A 102 15.62 13.84 -4.64
C VAL A 102 15.89 13.06 -3.35
N GLY A 103 15.10 12.04 -3.03
CA GLY A 103 15.30 11.07 -1.95
C GLY A 103 15.28 9.62 -2.47
N ASN A 104 15.50 8.66 -1.57
CA ASN A 104 15.46 7.23 -1.89
C ASN A 104 14.02 6.69 -1.78
N PRO A 105 13.46 6.08 -2.84
CA PRO A 105 12.11 5.53 -2.79
C PRO A 105 11.97 4.24 -1.97
N PHE A 106 13.07 3.48 -1.75
CA PHE A 106 13.00 2.11 -1.23
C PHE A 106 13.61 1.92 0.16
N GLU A 107 14.56 2.78 0.55
CA GLU A 107 15.34 2.60 1.76
C GLU A 107 15.42 3.88 2.59
N VAL A 108 15.82 3.73 3.85
CA VAL A 108 16.15 4.86 4.72
C VAL A 108 17.48 5.45 4.28
N GLU A 109 17.45 6.61 3.66
CA GLU A 109 18.64 7.34 3.23
C GLU A 109 18.51 8.82 3.59
N PHE A 110 19.55 9.34 4.25
CA PHE A 110 19.66 10.76 4.53
C PHE A 110 20.39 11.49 3.41
N VAL A 111 19.72 12.47 2.82
CA VAL A 111 20.28 13.34 1.77
C VAL A 111 20.64 14.72 2.34
N THR A 112 21.41 15.52 1.57
CA THR A 112 21.65 16.93 1.92
C THR A 112 20.76 17.83 1.07
N ILE A 113 20.42 19.02 1.61
CA ILE A 113 19.72 20.07 0.84
C ILE A 113 20.52 20.43 -0.42
N GLN A 114 21.86 20.48 -0.31
CA GLN A 114 22.71 20.75 -1.46
C GLN A 114 22.56 19.69 -2.56
N SER A 115 22.46 18.40 -2.20
CA SER A 115 22.24 17.33 -3.20
C SER A 115 20.89 17.44 -3.90
N VAL A 116 19.85 17.90 -3.19
CA VAL A 116 18.53 18.20 -3.78
C VAL A 116 18.66 19.34 -4.80
N ILE A 117 19.32 20.43 -4.41
CA ILE A 117 19.56 21.60 -5.29
C ILE A 117 20.34 21.17 -6.53
N ASP A 118 21.42 20.39 -6.39
CA ASP A 118 22.29 20.01 -7.52
C ASP A 118 21.54 19.12 -8.54
N LYS A 119 20.75 18.16 -8.07
CA LYS A 119 19.90 17.32 -8.93
C LYS A 119 18.90 18.18 -9.73
N LEU A 120 18.23 19.13 -9.06
CA LEU A 120 17.26 20.00 -9.71
C LEU A 120 17.91 21.01 -10.66
N LYS A 121 19.11 21.54 -10.33
CA LYS A 121 19.92 22.37 -11.25
C LYS A 121 20.30 21.60 -12.52
N ALA A 122 20.70 20.35 -12.39
CA ALA A 122 20.98 19.52 -13.56
C ALA A 122 19.75 19.42 -14.46
N ARG A 123 18.58 19.15 -13.88
CA ARG A 123 17.31 19.09 -14.64
C ARG A 123 16.92 20.43 -15.26
N ALA A 124 17.10 21.55 -14.55
CA ALA A 124 16.78 22.88 -15.05
C ALA A 124 17.55 23.21 -16.35
N ARG A 125 18.82 22.78 -16.47
CA ARG A 125 19.65 23.00 -17.67
C ARG A 125 19.17 22.25 -18.92
N GLU A 126 18.37 21.19 -18.74
CA GLU A 126 17.82 20.36 -19.82
C GLU A 126 16.49 20.89 -20.36
N LEU A 127 15.84 21.79 -19.62
CA LEU A 127 14.48 22.24 -19.89
C LEU A 127 14.48 23.64 -20.53
N PRO A 128 13.52 23.94 -21.41
CA PRO A 128 13.31 25.31 -21.89
C PRO A 128 13.04 26.27 -20.73
N PRO A 129 13.53 27.53 -20.77
CA PRO A 129 13.30 28.52 -19.74
C PRO A 129 11.81 28.68 -19.38
N GLY A 130 11.50 28.83 -18.08
CA GLY A 130 10.13 28.98 -17.58
C GLY A 130 9.36 27.66 -17.43
N THR A 131 9.94 26.52 -17.82
CA THR A 131 9.35 25.19 -17.59
C THR A 131 9.50 24.78 -16.13
N TRP A 132 8.49 24.10 -15.56
CA TRP A 132 8.57 23.55 -14.20
C TRP A 132 9.72 22.54 -14.05
N VAL A 133 10.47 22.70 -12.97
CA VAL A 133 11.45 21.72 -12.48
C VAL A 133 10.87 21.03 -11.25
N GLU A 134 10.65 19.73 -11.34
CA GLU A 134 9.97 18.95 -10.30
C GLU A 134 10.89 17.89 -9.68
N GLY A 135 10.95 17.84 -8.35
CA GLY A 135 11.66 16.82 -7.59
C GLY A 135 10.68 15.98 -6.78
N TYR A 136 10.97 14.69 -6.66
CA TYR A 136 10.09 13.70 -6.03
C TYR A 136 10.80 12.94 -4.91
N PHE A 137 10.05 12.33 -4.01
CA PHE A 137 10.53 11.53 -2.87
C PHE A 137 11.30 12.33 -1.82
N HIS A 138 11.02 13.61 -1.67
CA HIS A 138 11.55 14.38 -0.54
C HIS A 138 10.97 13.86 0.78
N ASP A 139 11.82 13.78 1.81
CA ASP A 139 11.42 13.49 3.19
C ASP A 139 12.07 14.50 4.13
N ASP A 140 11.26 15.34 4.76
CA ASP A 140 11.72 16.47 5.57
C ASP A 140 12.46 16.04 6.85
N THR A 141 12.22 14.80 7.32
CA THR A 141 12.90 14.23 8.48
C THR A 141 14.18 13.47 8.12
N LYS A 142 14.44 13.22 6.85
CA LYS A 142 15.64 12.51 6.36
C LYS A 142 16.64 13.43 5.67
N LEU A 143 16.85 14.62 6.28
CA LEU A 143 17.87 15.58 5.84
C LEU A 143 19.06 15.57 6.80
N LYS A 144 20.28 15.45 6.25
CA LYS A 144 21.53 15.55 7.03
C LYS A 144 21.71 16.94 7.64
N ASP A 145 21.16 17.96 7.01
CA ASP A 145 21.21 19.36 7.41
C ASP A 145 20.42 19.66 8.70
N LYS A 146 19.54 18.74 9.13
CA LYS A 146 18.69 18.85 10.32
C LYS A 146 17.86 20.14 10.37
N ARG A 147 17.51 20.68 9.21
CA ARG A 147 16.59 21.80 9.02
C ARG A 147 15.68 21.54 7.82
N PRO A 148 14.48 22.11 7.78
CA PRO A 148 13.60 21.96 6.62
C PRO A 148 14.16 22.63 5.37
N LEU A 149 13.79 22.08 4.22
CA LEU A 149 13.92 22.73 2.93
C LEU A 149 13.05 24.00 2.91
N ASN A 150 13.53 25.08 2.31
CA ASN A 150 12.80 26.34 2.28
C ASN A 150 12.86 27.03 0.89
N VAL A 151 12.12 28.11 0.74
CA VAL A 151 12.01 28.87 -0.51
C VAL A 151 13.37 29.35 -1.02
N ARG A 152 14.26 29.81 -0.13
CA ARG A 152 15.60 30.34 -0.49
C ARG A 152 16.55 29.24 -0.97
N ASP A 153 16.38 28.03 -0.48
CA ASP A 153 17.13 26.85 -0.99
C ASP A 153 16.72 26.58 -2.43
N LEU A 154 15.44 26.61 -2.73
CA LEU A 154 14.91 26.33 -4.06
C LEU A 154 15.14 27.49 -5.05
N ASP A 155 15.26 28.73 -4.58
CA ASP A 155 15.66 29.87 -5.41
C ASP A 155 17.09 29.70 -5.96
N GLN A 156 17.94 28.97 -5.26
CA GLN A 156 19.28 28.63 -5.76
C GLN A 156 19.25 27.68 -6.97
N VAL A 157 18.16 26.92 -7.17
CA VAL A 157 18.02 26.03 -8.33
C VAL A 157 17.90 26.87 -9.61
N SER A 158 16.99 27.85 -9.62
CA SER A 158 16.76 28.73 -10.74
C SER A 158 15.89 29.93 -10.35
N THR A 159 16.18 31.09 -10.93
CA THR A 159 15.33 32.27 -10.88
C THR A 159 14.35 32.37 -12.06
N GLU A 160 14.58 31.58 -13.11
CA GLU A 160 13.77 31.58 -14.33
C GLU A 160 12.68 30.50 -14.30
N HIS A 161 13.03 29.32 -13.73
CA HIS A 161 12.15 28.18 -13.64
C HIS A 161 11.31 28.21 -12.37
N PRO A 162 10.00 27.94 -12.43
CA PRO A 162 9.26 27.52 -11.24
C PRO A 162 9.77 26.15 -10.79
N VAL A 163 10.06 26.01 -9.50
CA VAL A 163 10.60 24.79 -8.89
C VAL A 163 9.64 24.27 -7.87
N VAL A 164 9.40 22.97 -7.88
CA VAL A 164 8.66 22.26 -6.83
C VAL A 164 9.38 21.01 -6.39
N VAL A 165 9.46 20.80 -5.10
CA VAL A 165 9.90 19.56 -4.47
C VAL A 165 8.73 18.94 -3.74
N ARG A 166 8.31 17.77 -4.20
CA ARG A 166 7.16 17.05 -3.66
C ARG A 166 7.59 16.15 -2.51
N HIS A 167 6.97 16.34 -1.35
CA HIS A 167 7.15 15.43 -0.24
C HIS A 167 6.60 14.05 -0.61
N ARG A 168 7.29 13.00 -0.20
CA ARG A 168 6.91 11.63 -0.54
C ARG A 168 5.52 11.23 -0.02
N GLY A 169 5.06 11.86 1.07
CA GLY A 169 3.74 11.66 1.65
C GLY A 169 2.57 12.15 0.79
N GLY A 170 2.85 12.93 -0.25
CA GLY A 170 1.82 13.35 -1.22
C GLY A 170 0.97 14.55 -0.81
N HIS A 171 1.04 15.01 0.44
CA HIS A 171 0.21 16.10 0.98
C HIS A 171 0.95 17.44 1.11
N THR A 172 2.27 17.47 1.02
CA THR A 172 3.09 18.67 1.12
C THR A 172 3.98 18.83 -0.11
N SER A 173 4.23 20.08 -0.48
CA SER A 173 5.23 20.44 -1.49
C SER A 173 5.95 21.71 -1.10
N PHE A 174 7.19 21.86 -1.58
CA PHE A 174 8.03 23.02 -1.35
C PHE A 174 8.25 23.74 -2.68
N TYR A 175 8.07 25.04 -2.68
CA TYR A 175 8.08 25.87 -3.88
C TYR A 175 9.13 26.99 -3.77
N ASN A 176 9.70 27.39 -4.92
CA ASN A 176 10.57 28.55 -4.99
C ASN A 176 9.76 29.86 -5.17
N SER A 177 10.41 31.02 -5.05
CA SER A 177 9.79 32.33 -5.20
C SER A 177 9.15 32.52 -6.59
N ARG A 178 9.75 31.93 -7.65
CA ARG A 178 9.21 32.00 -9.01
C ARG A 178 7.85 31.31 -9.14
N ALA A 179 7.69 30.16 -8.46
CA ALA A 179 6.42 29.44 -8.44
C ALA A 179 5.32 30.24 -7.74
N PHE A 180 5.60 30.83 -6.57
CA PHE A 180 4.66 31.71 -5.87
C PHE A 180 4.25 32.92 -6.71
N ALA A 181 5.22 33.55 -7.38
CA ALA A 181 4.93 34.69 -8.26
C ALA A 181 3.98 34.31 -9.41
N LEU A 182 4.18 33.15 -10.05
CA LEU A 182 3.30 32.65 -11.12
C LEU A 182 1.87 32.35 -10.60
N ALA A 183 1.76 31.78 -9.40
CA ALA A 183 0.48 31.48 -8.76
C ALA A 183 -0.18 32.72 -8.13
N ARG A 184 0.49 33.89 -8.12
CA ARG A 184 0.07 35.13 -7.45
C ARG A 184 -0.19 34.95 -5.96
N VAL A 185 0.56 34.06 -5.31
CA VAL A 185 0.50 33.82 -3.87
C VAL A 185 1.53 34.72 -3.19
N THR A 186 1.08 35.47 -2.20
CA THR A 186 1.91 36.37 -1.38
C THR A 186 1.75 36.01 0.10
N LYS A 187 2.54 36.64 0.97
CA LYS A 187 2.39 36.49 2.42
C LYS A 187 0.98 36.86 2.93
N ASP A 188 0.27 37.75 2.19
CA ASP A 188 -1.05 38.21 2.59
C ASP A 188 -2.17 37.33 2.01
N THR A 189 -1.84 36.36 1.17
CA THR A 189 -2.82 35.40 0.63
C THR A 189 -3.37 34.54 1.78
N PRO A 190 -4.72 34.51 1.97
CA PRO A 190 -5.31 33.68 3.01
C PRO A 190 -5.16 32.19 2.68
N ASN A 191 -5.05 31.36 3.73
CA ASN A 191 -5.11 29.92 3.56
C ASN A 191 -6.49 29.50 3.06
N PRO A 192 -6.57 28.64 2.03
CA PRO A 192 -7.84 28.04 1.64
C PRO A 192 -8.30 27.01 2.71
N PRO A 193 -9.59 26.70 2.77
CA PRO A 193 -10.05 25.55 3.55
C PRO A 193 -9.29 24.28 3.17
N GLY A 194 -8.87 23.50 4.15
CA GLY A 194 -8.19 22.22 3.95
C GLY A 194 -6.73 22.31 3.46
N GLY A 195 -6.03 23.46 3.66
CA GLY A 195 -4.60 23.56 3.33
C GLY A 195 -3.96 24.85 3.78
N THR A 196 -2.62 24.93 3.78
CA THR A 196 -1.88 26.11 4.30
C THR A 196 -0.77 26.56 3.35
N PHE A 197 -0.54 27.89 3.35
CA PHE A 197 0.70 28.52 2.88
C PHE A 197 1.54 28.85 4.10
N ASP A 198 2.58 28.08 4.36
CA ASP A 198 3.35 28.21 5.59
C ASP A 198 4.29 29.42 5.54
N LYS A 199 4.46 30.05 6.70
CA LYS A 199 5.28 31.24 6.87
C LYS A 199 6.40 31.02 7.88
N ASP A 200 7.47 31.74 7.72
CA ASP A 200 8.55 31.81 8.70
C ASP A 200 8.18 32.71 9.91
N ALA A 201 9.08 32.80 10.88
CA ALA A 201 8.87 33.63 12.07
C ALA A 201 8.73 35.13 11.74
N GLY A 202 9.18 35.58 10.58
CA GLY A 202 9.01 36.95 10.07
C GLY A 202 7.70 37.18 9.31
N GLY A 203 6.86 36.14 9.16
CA GLY A 203 5.60 36.20 8.43
C GLY A 203 5.74 36.07 6.90
N GLU A 204 6.94 35.82 6.39
CA GLU A 204 7.18 35.61 4.96
C GLU A 204 6.95 34.14 4.57
N LEU A 205 6.56 33.89 3.30
CA LEU A 205 6.38 32.52 2.80
C LEU A 205 7.68 31.71 2.93
N ASN A 206 7.62 30.56 3.60
CA ASN A 206 8.80 29.74 3.82
C ASN A 206 9.03 28.68 2.70
N GLY A 207 8.10 28.54 1.76
CA GLY A 207 8.16 27.59 0.66
C GLY A 207 7.26 26.39 0.82
N ARG A 208 6.89 26.00 2.04
CA ARG A 208 6.05 24.83 2.32
C ARG A 208 4.57 25.15 2.09
N VAL A 209 3.87 24.26 1.36
CA VAL A 209 2.44 24.36 1.07
C VAL A 209 1.80 22.99 1.25
N THR A 210 0.65 22.94 1.92
CA THR A 210 0.01 21.67 2.28
C THR A 210 -1.33 21.46 1.61
N ASP A 211 -1.72 20.22 1.45
CA ASP A 211 -3.03 19.70 1.09
C ASP A 211 -3.71 20.51 -0.04
N LEU A 212 -4.93 21.01 0.13
CA LEU A 212 -5.68 21.70 -0.91
C LEU A 212 -5.04 23.02 -1.36
N ALA A 213 -4.21 23.67 -0.52
CA ALA A 213 -3.51 24.89 -0.92
C ALA A 213 -2.55 24.68 -2.11
N ARG A 214 -2.05 23.46 -2.34
CA ARG A 214 -1.20 23.13 -3.50
C ARG A 214 -1.95 23.27 -4.84
N GLY A 215 -3.28 23.24 -4.83
CA GLY A 215 -4.12 23.31 -6.02
C GLY A 215 -3.90 24.57 -6.86
N VAL A 216 -3.51 25.70 -6.25
CA VAL A 216 -3.27 26.96 -6.96
C VAL A 216 -2.12 26.89 -7.96
N PHE A 217 -1.21 25.91 -7.81
CA PHE A 217 -0.06 25.72 -8.69
C PHE A 217 -0.34 24.78 -9.88
N ASN A 218 -1.50 24.12 -9.93
CA ASN A 218 -1.79 23.09 -10.93
C ASN A 218 -1.85 23.64 -12.36
N ASN A 219 -2.39 24.85 -12.53
CA ASN A 219 -2.69 25.44 -13.82
C ASN A 219 -1.81 26.65 -14.17
N VAL A 220 -0.66 26.80 -13.50
CA VAL A 220 0.27 27.91 -13.75
C VAL A 220 1.61 27.42 -14.29
N GLY A 221 2.27 28.25 -15.10
CA GLY A 221 3.55 27.93 -15.72
C GLY A 221 3.45 26.86 -16.81
N THR A 222 4.59 26.57 -17.43
CA THR A 222 4.72 25.56 -18.50
C THR A 222 5.26 24.27 -17.94
N ARG A 223 4.65 23.13 -18.27
CA ARG A 223 5.17 21.80 -17.96
C ARG A 223 5.67 21.10 -19.21
N PRO A 224 6.61 20.12 -19.10
CA PRO A 224 7.01 19.32 -20.25
C PRO A 224 5.77 18.70 -20.92
N SER A 225 5.65 18.88 -22.22
CA SER A 225 4.56 18.32 -23.01
C SER A 225 5.03 17.08 -23.77
N TYR A 226 4.17 16.09 -23.83
CA TYR A 226 4.43 14.83 -24.55
C TYR A 226 3.31 14.59 -25.55
N THR A 227 3.64 14.01 -26.72
CA THR A 227 2.61 13.50 -27.64
C THR A 227 1.80 12.38 -26.97
N ALA A 228 0.65 12.04 -27.54
CA ALA A 228 -0.15 10.92 -27.02
C ALA A 228 0.65 9.59 -27.01
N GLU A 229 1.44 9.37 -28.06
CA GLU A 229 2.29 8.18 -28.18
C GLU A 229 3.42 8.16 -27.12
N GLN A 230 4.10 9.30 -26.91
CA GLN A 230 5.12 9.43 -25.88
C GLN A 230 4.54 9.18 -24.48
N ARG A 231 3.34 9.73 -24.17
CA ARG A 231 2.66 9.46 -22.88
C ARG A 231 2.35 7.99 -22.73
N ALA A 232 1.71 7.36 -23.73
CA ALA A 232 1.38 5.93 -23.69
C ALA A 232 2.63 5.06 -23.50
N THR A 233 3.75 5.41 -24.15
CA THR A 233 5.03 4.72 -23.99
C THR A 233 5.57 4.86 -22.57
N ARG A 234 5.60 6.08 -22.02
CA ARG A 234 6.08 6.33 -20.63
C ARG A 234 5.24 5.59 -19.59
N GLU A 235 3.91 5.61 -19.73
CA GLU A 235 3.01 4.89 -18.80
C GLU A 235 3.22 3.38 -18.89
N ARG A 236 3.30 2.81 -20.09
CA ARG A 236 3.60 1.39 -20.28
C ARG A 236 4.95 0.99 -19.67
N ASP A 237 6.00 1.75 -19.94
CA ASP A 237 7.35 1.47 -19.44
C ASP A 237 7.37 1.59 -17.91
N GLY A 238 6.66 2.58 -17.35
CA GLY A 238 6.46 2.74 -15.91
C GLY A 238 5.78 1.53 -15.28
N VAL A 239 4.66 1.08 -15.85
CA VAL A 239 3.94 -0.12 -15.36
C VAL A 239 4.82 -1.37 -15.45
N ALA A 240 5.54 -1.58 -16.56
CA ALA A 240 6.44 -2.72 -16.70
C ALA A 240 7.59 -2.66 -15.69
N HIS A 241 8.16 -1.47 -15.45
CA HIS A 241 9.22 -1.27 -14.48
C HIS A 241 8.77 -1.58 -13.05
N ILE A 242 7.67 -0.95 -12.60
CA ILE A 242 7.20 -1.17 -11.22
C ILE A 242 6.76 -2.62 -11.00
N SER A 243 6.20 -3.28 -12.02
CA SER A 243 5.81 -4.68 -11.96
C SER A 243 7.01 -5.61 -11.70
N LYS A 244 8.19 -5.31 -12.29
CA LYS A 244 9.45 -6.01 -12.01
C LYS A 244 9.90 -5.77 -10.56
N GLN A 245 9.76 -4.53 -10.06
CA GLN A 245 10.10 -4.22 -8.67
C GLN A 245 9.17 -4.95 -7.70
N PHE A 246 7.86 -4.95 -7.92
CA PHE A 246 6.92 -5.70 -7.09
C PHE A 246 7.27 -7.19 -7.01
N ALA A 247 7.55 -7.81 -8.15
CA ALA A 247 7.97 -9.22 -8.19
C ALA A 247 9.26 -9.47 -7.38
N ARG A 248 10.23 -8.55 -7.42
CA ARG A 248 11.48 -8.63 -6.62
C ARG A 248 11.21 -8.63 -5.11
N TYR A 249 10.18 -7.92 -4.66
CA TYR A 249 9.79 -7.84 -3.25
C TYR A 249 8.69 -8.84 -2.85
N GLY A 250 8.41 -9.85 -3.70
CA GLY A 250 7.45 -10.92 -3.38
C GLY A 250 5.98 -10.54 -3.55
N LEU A 251 5.69 -9.35 -4.05
CA LEU A 251 4.32 -8.92 -4.29
C LEU A 251 3.75 -9.61 -5.53
N THR A 252 2.71 -10.41 -5.32
CA THR A 252 2.00 -11.13 -6.38
C THR A 252 0.66 -10.48 -6.72
N THR A 253 0.15 -9.63 -5.82
CA THR A 253 -1.05 -8.82 -6.03
C THR A 253 -0.84 -7.44 -5.43
N VAL A 254 -1.29 -6.40 -6.14
CA VAL A 254 -1.24 -5.01 -5.67
C VAL A 254 -2.58 -4.33 -5.95
N HIS A 255 -3.10 -3.60 -4.95
CA HIS A 255 -4.25 -2.73 -5.13
C HIS A 255 -3.74 -1.37 -5.64
N HIS A 256 -3.95 -1.13 -6.93
CA HIS A 256 -3.49 0.07 -7.61
C HIS A 256 -4.44 1.25 -7.38
N GLN A 257 -3.95 2.31 -6.75
CA GLN A 257 -4.67 3.58 -6.60
C GLN A 257 -4.71 4.34 -7.94
N GLY A 258 -5.66 3.99 -8.79
CA GLY A 258 -5.75 4.55 -10.15
C GLY A 258 -4.63 4.06 -11.08
N GLY A 259 -4.04 5.00 -11.82
CA GLY A 259 -3.05 4.72 -12.86
C GLY A 259 -3.69 4.53 -14.24
N ASP A 260 -2.87 4.42 -15.28
CA ASP A 260 -3.32 4.23 -16.66
C ASP A 260 -3.75 2.77 -16.89
N LEU A 261 -5.05 2.53 -16.86
CA LEU A 261 -5.63 1.19 -17.07
C LEU A 261 -5.31 0.63 -18.48
N ALA A 262 -5.18 1.47 -19.49
CA ALA A 262 -4.81 1.03 -20.83
C ALA A 262 -3.35 0.55 -20.86
N ALA A 263 -2.44 1.25 -20.20
CA ALA A 263 -1.04 0.82 -20.05
C ALA A 263 -0.93 -0.51 -19.27
N ILE A 264 -1.71 -0.69 -18.19
CA ILE A 264 -1.74 -1.95 -17.43
C ILE A 264 -2.18 -3.10 -18.32
N GLN A 265 -3.23 -2.91 -19.13
CA GLN A 265 -3.73 -3.93 -20.09
C GLN A 265 -2.70 -4.22 -21.19
N ASP A 266 -2.03 -3.20 -21.75
CA ASP A 266 -0.99 -3.38 -22.77
C ASP A 266 0.22 -4.15 -22.24
N VAL A 267 0.70 -3.82 -21.05
CA VAL A 267 1.80 -4.55 -20.38
C VAL A 267 1.42 -6.00 -20.11
N ARG A 268 0.16 -6.26 -19.72
CA ARG A 268 -0.35 -7.63 -19.58
C ARG A 268 -0.39 -8.38 -20.92
N ALA A 269 -0.93 -7.75 -21.96
CA ALA A 269 -1.04 -8.37 -23.29
C ALA A 269 0.33 -8.75 -23.87
N ARG A 270 1.39 -8.01 -23.52
CA ARG A 270 2.78 -8.30 -23.88
C ARG A 270 3.44 -9.38 -23.01
N GLY A 271 2.78 -9.79 -21.92
CA GLY A 271 3.33 -10.77 -20.97
C GLY A 271 4.34 -10.21 -19.96
N ASP A 272 4.42 -8.88 -19.85
CA ASP A 272 5.37 -8.18 -18.95
C ASP A 272 4.77 -7.83 -17.58
N LEU A 273 3.47 -8.01 -17.40
CA LEU A 273 2.81 -7.83 -16.10
C LEU A 273 3.13 -9.02 -15.18
N ARG A 274 3.84 -8.77 -14.09
CA ARG A 274 4.39 -9.78 -13.18
C ARG A 274 3.66 -9.89 -11.85
N HIS A 275 2.54 -9.18 -11.70
CA HIS A 275 1.68 -9.19 -10.52
C HIS A 275 0.22 -9.03 -10.97
N ARG A 276 -0.70 -9.41 -10.09
CA ARG A 276 -2.14 -9.20 -10.30
C ARG A 276 -2.54 -7.82 -9.80
N VAL A 277 -3.50 -7.20 -10.45
CA VAL A 277 -3.97 -5.86 -10.17
C VAL A 277 -5.41 -5.90 -9.65
N SER A 278 -5.63 -5.45 -8.42
CA SER A 278 -6.92 -4.97 -7.95
C SER A 278 -6.98 -3.47 -8.27
N TYR A 279 -7.65 -3.11 -9.36
CA TYR A 279 -7.68 -1.73 -9.82
C TYR A 279 -8.69 -0.92 -9.02
N GLU A 280 -8.26 0.18 -8.44
CA GLU A 280 -9.08 1.10 -7.65
C GLU A 280 -9.30 2.38 -8.46
N ALA A 281 -10.54 2.56 -8.96
CA ALA A 281 -10.85 3.61 -9.92
C ALA A 281 -11.17 4.95 -9.25
N GLY A 282 -10.61 6.03 -9.79
CA GLY A 282 -10.91 7.40 -9.39
C GLY A 282 -11.25 8.31 -10.57
N GLY A 283 -11.68 9.54 -10.26
CA GLY A 283 -11.93 10.58 -11.24
C GLY A 283 -12.82 10.13 -12.41
N ARG A 284 -12.43 10.49 -13.63
CA ARG A 284 -13.20 10.16 -14.84
C ARG A 284 -13.38 8.65 -15.08
N VAL A 285 -12.43 7.82 -14.67
CA VAL A 285 -12.56 6.36 -14.85
C VAL A 285 -13.69 5.84 -13.99
N LEU A 286 -13.76 6.25 -12.71
CA LEU A 286 -14.85 5.90 -11.80
C LEU A 286 -16.21 6.36 -12.35
N GLU A 287 -16.30 7.62 -12.83
CA GLU A 287 -17.55 8.14 -13.40
C GLU A 287 -18.04 7.31 -14.61
N ASN A 288 -17.11 6.94 -15.49
CA ASN A 288 -17.43 6.10 -16.63
C ASN A 288 -17.89 4.69 -16.21
N MET A 289 -17.26 4.09 -15.20
CA MET A 289 -17.67 2.80 -14.64
C MET A 289 -19.07 2.86 -14.04
N ILE A 290 -19.37 3.88 -13.21
CA ILE A 290 -20.70 4.09 -12.64
C ILE A 290 -21.75 4.24 -13.75
N THR A 291 -21.49 5.08 -14.75
CA THR A 291 -22.42 5.34 -15.85
C THR A 291 -22.66 4.08 -16.69
N SER A 292 -21.66 3.23 -16.83
CA SER A 292 -21.74 1.97 -17.57
C SER A 292 -22.31 0.81 -16.75
N GLY A 293 -22.64 1.02 -15.47
CA GLY A 293 -23.12 -0.03 -14.57
C GLY A 293 -22.05 -1.06 -14.19
N ILE A 294 -20.76 -0.71 -14.25
CA ILE A 294 -19.66 -1.58 -13.89
C ILE A 294 -19.46 -1.52 -12.37
N ALA A 295 -19.67 -2.65 -11.69
CA ALA A 295 -19.52 -2.79 -10.24
C ALA A 295 -18.23 -3.50 -9.85
N THR A 296 -17.89 -3.46 -8.55
CA THR A 296 -16.78 -4.23 -7.97
C THR A 296 -16.84 -5.70 -8.36
N GLY A 297 -15.68 -6.26 -8.74
CA GLY A 297 -15.55 -7.64 -9.18
C GLY A 297 -15.47 -7.83 -10.69
N PHE A 298 -15.74 -6.80 -11.50
CA PHE A 298 -15.59 -6.86 -12.95
C PHE A 298 -14.12 -7.04 -13.35
N GLY A 299 -13.86 -7.95 -14.29
CA GLY A 299 -12.51 -8.27 -14.79
C GLY A 299 -12.21 -9.76 -14.67
N ASP A 300 -10.93 -10.08 -14.48
CA ASP A 300 -10.47 -11.47 -14.36
C ASP A 300 -9.44 -11.65 -13.23
N GLU A 301 -8.77 -12.80 -13.21
CA GLU A 301 -7.76 -13.12 -12.18
C GLU A 301 -6.49 -12.25 -12.25
N TRP A 302 -6.29 -11.47 -13.32
CA TRP A 302 -5.11 -10.62 -13.51
C TRP A 302 -5.39 -9.14 -13.26
N ILE A 303 -6.49 -8.63 -13.82
CA ILE A 303 -6.91 -7.24 -13.66
C ILE A 303 -8.38 -7.25 -13.30
N LYS A 304 -8.69 -6.81 -12.10
CA LYS A 304 -10.03 -6.79 -11.54
C LYS A 304 -10.34 -5.40 -11.00
N PHE A 305 -11.54 -4.91 -11.26
CA PHE A 305 -12.04 -3.72 -10.60
C PHE A 305 -12.35 -4.04 -9.13
N GLY A 306 -11.54 -3.52 -8.22
CA GLY A 306 -11.63 -3.78 -6.78
C GLY A 306 -12.55 -2.81 -6.07
N ALA A 307 -12.12 -1.56 -5.97
CA ALA A 307 -12.78 -0.52 -5.20
C ALA A 307 -12.68 0.84 -5.91
N THR A 308 -13.18 1.89 -5.26
CA THR A 308 -12.77 3.25 -5.66
C THR A 308 -11.30 3.48 -5.30
N SER A 309 -10.61 4.33 -6.05
CA SER A 309 -9.43 5.00 -5.54
C SER A 309 -9.79 5.70 -4.23
N GLU A 310 -8.83 5.87 -3.36
CA GLU A 310 -9.07 6.50 -2.07
C GLU A 310 -9.67 7.91 -2.24
N HIS A 311 -10.83 8.12 -1.64
CA HIS A 311 -11.43 9.43 -1.52
C HIS A 311 -10.87 10.10 -0.28
N THR A 312 -10.20 11.24 -0.46
CA THR A 312 -9.40 11.86 0.61
C THR A 312 -10.27 12.69 1.56
N LEU A 313 -10.34 12.29 2.83
CA LEU A 313 -11.11 12.98 3.86
C LEU A 313 -10.25 13.83 4.80
N ASP A 314 -8.96 13.52 4.93
CA ASP A 314 -8.04 14.29 5.77
C ASP A 314 -6.61 14.28 5.22
N GLY A 315 -5.70 14.85 5.99
CA GLY A 315 -4.29 14.90 5.63
C GLY A 315 -3.49 13.66 6.04
N SER A 316 -2.16 13.79 5.99
CA SER A 316 -1.20 12.71 6.11
C SER A 316 -0.65 12.55 7.52
N PHE A 317 -0.44 11.29 7.94
CA PHE A 317 0.36 10.96 9.13
C PHE A 317 1.80 11.47 9.00
N SER A 318 2.49 11.15 7.92
CA SER A 318 3.92 11.48 7.77
C SER A 318 4.19 12.98 7.71
N GLU A 319 3.20 13.79 7.36
CA GLU A 319 3.30 15.24 7.15
C GLU A 319 2.59 16.05 8.24
N ARG A 320 2.04 15.36 9.26
CA ARG A 320 1.40 15.98 10.45
C ARG A 320 0.18 16.82 10.08
N THR A 321 -0.63 16.32 9.15
CA THR A 321 -1.84 17.02 8.69
C THR A 321 -3.12 16.18 8.82
N MET A 322 -3.04 14.92 9.31
CA MET A 322 -4.23 14.10 9.57
C MET A 322 -5.15 14.73 10.63
N ALA A 323 -6.47 14.57 10.48
CA ALA A 323 -7.46 15.21 11.33
C ALA A 323 -7.65 14.48 12.66
N LEU A 324 -7.28 15.13 13.75
CA LEU A 324 -7.33 14.60 15.11
C LEU A 324 -8.43 15.25 15.95
N SER A 325 -9.09 14.47 16.80
CA SER A 325 -10.01 14.99 17.83
C SER A 325 -9.30 15.80 18.91
N VAL A 326 -7.99 15.56 19.12
CA VAL A 326 -7.13 16.27 20.05
C VAL A 326 -6.05 17.08 19.30
N PRO A 327 -5.53 18.17 19.87
CA PRO A 327 -4.44 18.90 19.22
C PRO A 327 -3.17 18.07 19.10
N TYR A 328 -2.39 18.35 18.06
CA TYR A 328 -1.03 17.82 17.94
C TYR A 328 -0.16 18.27 19.10
N PRO A 329 0.65 17.38 19.70
CA PRO A 329 1.54 17.75 20.81
C PRO A 329 2.44 18.94 20.46
N GLY A 330 2.46 19.96 21.35
CA GLY A 330 3.29 21.15 21.20
C GLY A 330 2.84 22.13 20.11
N GLN A 331 1.71 21.89 19.45
CA GLN A 331 1.16 22.80 18.44
C GLN A 331 -0.11 23.47 18.95
N ASN A 332 -0.10 24.81 18.93
CA ASN A 332 -1.08 25.68 19.54
C ASN A 332 -2.53 25.48 19.00
N GLY A 333 -3.18 24.40 19.47
CA GLY A 333 -4.55 24.05 19.09
C GLY A 333 -4.74 23.43 17.70
N TYR A 334 -3.67 23.24 16.92
CA TYR A 334 -3.74 22.63 15.60
C TYR A 334 -4.16 21.16 15.68
N LYS A 335 -5.13 20.77 14.85
CA LYS A 335 -5.75 19.43 14.84
C LYS A 335 -5.67 18.71 13.49
N GLY A 336 -4.88 19.23 12.54
CA GLY A 336 -4.84 18.72 11.18
C GLY A 336 -5.92 19.32 10.28
N ASN A 337 -6.07 18.74 9.09
CA ASN A 337 -6.93 19.25 8.02
C ASN A 337 -7.99 18.21 7.63
N VAL A 338 -9.28 18.58 7.76
CA VAL A 338 -10.38 17.89 7.09
C VAL A 338 -10.52 18.49 5.68
N THR A 339 -10.69 17.67 4.65
CA THR A 339 -10.67 18.10 3.24
C THR A 339 -12.04 18.37 2.65
N GLU A 340 -13.11 17.84 3.25
CA GLU A 340 -14.50 18.09 2.84
C GLU A 340 -15.44 18.07 4.05
N SER A 341 -16.69 18.47 3.85
CA SER A 341 -17.73 18.42 4.88
C SER A 341 -18.38 17.04 4.96
N GLN A 342 -19.01 16.75 6.12
CA GLN A 342 -19.78 15.50 6.30
C GLN A 342 -20.87 15.31 5.21
N ASP A 343 -21.51 16.38 4.76
CA ASP A 343 -22.56 16.31 3.73
C ASP A 343 -21.99 15.95 2.36
N GLU A 344 -20.82 16.46 1.99
CA GLU A 344 -20.11 16.08 0.77
C GLU A 344 -19.69 14.62 0.82
N CYS A 345 -19.09 14.18 1.93
CA CYS A 345 -18.76 12.78 2.18
C CYS A 345 -19.99 11.87 2.09
N ASN A 346 -21.11 12.25 2.73
CA ASN A 346 -22.37 11.52 2.67
C ASN A 346 -22.86 11.33 1.23
N ALA A 347 -22.85 12.39 0.44
CA ALA A 347 -23.32 12.38 -0.95
C ALA A 347 -22.43 11.48 -1.83
N TRP A 348 -21.11 11.59 -1.67
CA TRP A 348 -20.15 10.81 -2.45
C TRP A 348 -20.25 9.30 -2.11
N VAL A 349 -20.22 8.96 -0.83
CA VAL A 349 -20.31 7.56 -0.35
C VAL A 349 -21.64 6.93 -0.79
N GLU A 350 -22.78 7.64 -0.63
CA GLU A 350 -24.08 7.15 -1.06
C GLU A 350 -24.10 6.83 -2.55
N ARG A 351 -23.58 7.73 -3.39
CA ARG A 351 -23.55 7.56 -4.85
C ARG A 351 -22.74 6.33 -5.27
N VAL A 352 -21.55 6.16 -4.71
CA VAL A 352 -20.68 5.02 -5.01
C VAL A 352 -21.29 3.72 -4.50
N HIS A 353 -21.81 3.74 -3.28
CA HIS A 353 -22.45 2.58 -2.66
C HIS A 353 -23.65 2.09 -3.50
N ARG A 354 -24.52 3.00 -3.96
CA ARG A 354 -25.65 2.67 -4.84
C ARG A 354 -25.24 2.06 -6.18
N ALA A 355 -24.08 2.45 -6.70
CA ALA A 355 -23.55 1.89 -7.95
C ALA A 355 -22.99 0.46 -7.79
N GLY A 356 -23.08 -0.14 -6.62
CA GLY A 356 -22.56 -1.50 -6.41
C GLY A 356 -21.04 -1.58 -6.23
N ILE A 357 -20.37 -0.45 -6.05
CA ILE A 357 -18.91 -0.36 -5.94
C ILE A 357 -18.49 -0.42 -4.48
N GLN A 358 -17.37 -1.09 -4.18
CA GLN A 358 -16.72 -1.04 -2.88
C GLN A 358 -16.13 0.35 -2.66
N VAL A 359 -16.60 1.02 -1.62
CA VAL A 359 -16.12 2.36 -1.26
C VAL A 359 -14.78 2.24 -0.56
N ASN A 360 -13.82 3.10 -0.93
CA ASN A 360 -12.54 3.25 -0.27
C ASN A 360 -12.28 4.74 0.02
N CYS A 361 -11.99 5.08 1.27
CA CYS A 361 -11.61 6.43 1.67
C CYS A 361 -10.24 6.44 2.33
N HIS A 362 -9.45 7.46 2.00
CA HIS A 362 -8.31 7.88 2.79
C HIS A 362 -8.84 8.55 4.06
N ALA A 363 -8.63 7.90 5.18
CA ALA A 363 -9.00 8.41 6.50
C ALA A 363 -7.94 8.00 7.52
N ASN A 364 -7.06 8.93 7.85
CA ASN A 364 -5.93 8.74 8.75
C ASN A 364 -6.30 8.98 10.21
N GLY A 365 -6.81 10.16 10.50
CA GLY A 365 -7.16 10.60 11.84
C GLY A 365 -8.51 10.07 12.31
N ASP A 366 -8.69 10.04 13.62
CA ASP A 366 -9.92 9.56 14.24
C ASP A 366 -11.17 10.37 13.83
N VAL A 367 -11.01 11.64 13.46
CA VAL A 367 -12.09 12.50 12.96
C VAL A 367 -12.54 12.04 11.57
N ALA A 368 -11.62 11.85 10.63
CA ALA A 368 -11.92 11.42 9.26
C ALA A 368 -12.49 9.98 9.22
N ILE A 369 -11.98 9.08 10.07
CA ILE A 369 -12.52 7.72 10.18
C ILE A 369 -13.97 7.76 10.67
N ALA A 370 -14.27 8.60 11.67
CA ALA A 370 -15.64 8.78 12.19
C ALA A 370 -16.58 9.34 11.12
N GLU A 371 -16.12 10.33 10.34
CA GLU A 371 -16.84 10.94 9.23
C GLU A 371 -17.20 9.92 8.15
N TYR A 372 -16.21 9.15 7.70
CA TYR A 372 -16.42 8.08 6.72
C TYR A 372 -17.41 7.02 7.20
N LEU A 373 -17.24 6.54 8.43
CA LEU A 373 -18.16 5.54 9.00
C LEU A 373 -19.58 6.07 9.09
N THR A 374 -19.77 7.36 9.43
CA THR A 374 -21.10 8.01 9.46
C THR A 374 -21.73 8.02 8.07
N ALA A 375 -20.98 8.37 7.04
CA ALA A 375 -21.43 8.38 5.65
C ALA A 375 -21.79 6.96 5.16
N PHE A 376 -20.96 5.97 5.48
CA PHE A 376 -21.21 4.58 5.11
C PHE A 376 -22.40 3.96 5.83
N GLU A 377 -22.53 4.15 7.13
CA GLU A 377 -23.67 3.69 7.94
C GLU A 377 -24.99 4.24 7.40
N ARG A 378 -25.00 5.55 7.05
CA ARG A 378 -26.15 6.20 6.41
C ARG A 378 -26.46 5.58 5.05
N ALA A 379 -25.46 5.40 4.18
CA ALA A 379 -25.66 4.81 2.86
C ALA A 379 -26.17 3.37 2.96
N GLN A 380 -25.67 2.58 3.91
CA GLN A 380 -26.09 1.21 4.15
C GLN A 380 -27.51 1.11 4.71
N GLN A 381 -27.96 2.09 5.52
CA GLN A 381 -29.35 2.17 5.96
C GLN A 381 -30.32 2.50 4.83
N LEU A 382 -29.93 3.42 3.93
CA LEU A 382 -30.76 3.84 2.79
C LEU A 382 -30.80 2.77 1.68
N PHE A 383 -29.70 2.08 1.45
CA PHE A 383 -29.51 1.10 0.37
C PHE A 383 -28.79 -0.14 0.89
N PRO A 384 -29.46 -1.05 1.63
CA PRO A 384 -28.83 -2.19 2.26
C PRO A 384 -28.17 -3.12 1.22
N ARG A 385 -26.87 -3.41 1.42
CA ARG A 385 -26.11 -4.38 0.63
C ARG A 385 -25.41 -5.37 1.56
N ARG A 386 -25.23 -6.60 1.10
CA ARG A 386 -24.52 -7.65 1.86
C ARG A 386 -23.04 -7.66 1.49
N ASP A 387 -22.19 -7.95 2.48
CA ASP A 387 -20.74 -8.18 2.33
C ASP A 387 -20.03 -7.07 1.52
N VAL A 388 -20.32 -5.80 1.83
CA VAL A 388 -19.79 -4.64 1.09
C VAL A 388 -18.30 -4.43 1.35
N ARG A 389 -17.84 -4.67 2.59
CA ARG A 389 -16.46 -4.51 3.04
C ARG A 389 -15.90 -3.12 2.71
N PRO A 390 -16.50 -2.02 3.20
CA PRO A 390 -15.97 -0.70 2.95
C PRO A 390 -14.52 -0.63 3.41
N LYS A 391 -13.62 -0.12 2.55
CA LYS A 391 -12.20 -0.07 2.83
C LYS A 391 -11.86 1.27 3.48
N ILE A 392 -11.08 1.24 4.57
CA ILE A 392 -10.56 2.43 5.23
C ILE A 392 -9.06 2.45 4.99
N THR A 393 -8.62 3.20 3.99
CA THR A 393 -7.19 3.36 3.71
C THR A 393 -6.54 4.17 4.82
N HIS A 394 -5.41 3.69 5.29
CA HIS A 394 -4.60 4.12 6.42
C HIS A 394 -5.20 3.76 7.79
N CYS A 395 -6.42 4.21 8.12
CA CYS A 395 -7.06 3.91 9.42
C CYS A 395 -6.06 4.05 10.59
N THR A 396 -5.28 5.18 10.58
CA THR A 396 -4.04 5.26 11.34
C THR A 396 -4.28 5.39 12.84
N LEU A 397 -5.17 6.29 13.27
CA LEU A 397 -5.46 6.51 14.68
C LEU A 397 -6.89 6.10 15.00
N ILE A 398 -7.05 5.14 15.91
CA ILE A 398 -8.37 4.63 16.31
C ILE A 398 -8.62 4.79 17.82
N ASN A 399 -9.88 4.67 18.19
CA ASN A 399 -10.36 4.58 19.56
C ASN A 399 -11.40 3.47 19.69
N ASP A 400 -11.85 3.16 20.90
CA ASP A 400 -12.76 2.05 21.17
C ASP A 400 -14.12 2.19 20.46
N ASP A 401 -14.60 3.43 20.26
CA ASP A 401 -15.82 3.66 19.50
C ASP A 401 -15.64 3.30 18.03
N LEU A 402 -14.55 3.76 17.42
CA LEU A 402 -14.23 3.44 16.04
C LEU A 402 -14.03 1.94 15.83
N VAL A 403 -13.38 1.23 16.77
CA VAL A 403 -13.26 -0.25 16.70
C VAL A 403 -14.63 -0.92 16.64
N ARG A 404 -15.58 -0.50 17.50
CA ARG A 404 -16.94 -1.04 17.47
C ARG A 404 -17.65 -0.76 16.14
N ARG A 405 -17.56 0.47 15.63
CA ARG A 405 -18.20 0.88 14.37
C ARG A 405 -17.57 0.19 13.15
N ILE A 406 -16.23 0.10 13.08
CA ILE A 406 -15.52 -0.64 12.03
C ILE A 406 -15.99 -2.09 11.99
N LYS A 407 -16.08 -2.75 13.15
CA LYS A 407 -16.58 -4.12 13.24
C LYS A 407 -18.03 -4.25 12.79
N ALA A 408 -18.90 -3.37 13.24
CA ALA A 408 -20.34 -3.38 12.89
C ALA A 408 -20.56 -3.11 11.40
N ALA A 409 -19.77 -2.23 10.79
CA ALA A 409 -19.80 -1.91 9.36
C ALA A 409 -19.23 -3.05 8.48
N GLY A 410 -18.53 -4.03 9.07
CA GLY A 410 -17.76 -5.02 8.30
C GLY A 410 -16.65 -4.36 7.47
N ALA A 411 -16.13 -3.23 7.94
CA ALA A 411 -15.12 -2.48 7.24
C ALA A 411 -13.73 -3.15 7.30
N VAL A 412 -12.92 -2.92 6.28
CA VAL A 412 -11.58 -3.49 6.16
C VAL A 412 -10.54 -2.36 6.25
N PRO A 413 -9.90 -2.20 7.42
CA PRO A 413 -8.76 -1.28 7.56
C PRO A 413 -7.56 -1.73 6.75
N ALA A 414 -7.03 -0.86 5.87
CA ALA A 414 -5.79 -1.06 5.13
C ALA A 414 -4.70 -0.18 5.75
N LEU A 415 -4.05 -0.68 6.79
CA LEU A 415 -3.09 0.04 7.62
C LEU A 415 -1.73 0.18 6.90
N PHE A 416 -0.96 1.18 7.28
CA PHE A 416 0.43 1.30 6.83
C PHE A 416 1.27 0.09 7.24
N SER A 417 1.82 -0.63 6.26
CA SER A 417 2.62 -1.83 6.51
C SER A 417 4.04 -1.50 6.97
N THR A 418 4.75 -0.62 6.27
CA THR A 418 6.17 -0.35 6.51
C THR A 418 6.45 0.77 7.50
N TYR A 419 5.46 1.58 7.86
CA TYR A 419 5.64 2.80 8.67
C TYR A 419 6.17 2.53 10.06
N ALA A 420 5.78 1.42 10.69
CA ALA A 420 6.28 1.06 12.02
C ALA A 420 7.80 0.81 12.06
N TYR A 421 8.42 0.58 10.90
CA TYR A 421 9.88 0.53 10.75
C TYR A 421 10.44 1.80 10.10
N TYR A 422 9.86 2.23 8.98
CA TYR A 422 10.42 3.27 8.11
C TYR A 422 10.24 4.69 8.65
N ASN A 423 9.14 4.98 9.33
CA ASN A 423 8.73 6.33 9.74
C ASN A 423 8.79 6.59 11.26
N THR A 424 9.57 5.83 12.01
CA THR A 424 9.71 6.00 13.47
C THR A 424 10.23 7.39 13.86
N ASP A 425 11.03 8.03 13.02
CA ASP A 425 11.48 9.41 13.17
C ASP A 425 10.35 10.47 13.18
N LYS A 426 9.14 10.09 12.76
CA LYS A 426 7.95 10.95 12.80
C LYS A 426 7.08 10.72 14.04
N PHE A 427 7.25 9.59 14.73
CA PHE A 427 6.44 9.23 15.90
C PHE A 427 6.59 10.18 17.09
N PRO A 428 7.75 10.81 17.34
CA PRO A 428 7.88 11.83 18.39
C PRO A 428 6.90 13.01 18.24
N PHE A 429 6.45 13.33 17.02
CA PHE A 429 5.46 14.40 16.80
C PHE A 429 4.07 14.07 17.38
N TYR A 430 3.79 12.78 17.62
CA TYR A 430 2.53 12.27 18.13
C TYR A 430 2.61 11.88 19.60
N GLY A 431 3.79 11.46 20.06
CA GLY A 431 4.01 10.95 21.40
C GLY A 431 3.45 9.55 21.63
N GLU A 432 3.91 8.89 22.69
CA GLU A 432 3.60 7.48 22.95
C GLU A 432 2.09 7.22 23.15
N ASP A 433 1.36 8.16 23.76
CA ASP A 433 -0.07 7.95 24.04
C ASP A 433 -0.93 7.84 22.77
N LEU A 434 -0.61 8.60 21.71
CA LEU A 434 -1.24 8.43 20.42
C LEU A 434 -0.70 7.19 19.70
N MET A 435 0.61 6.93 19.79
CA MET A 435 1.23 5.79 19.12
C MET A 435 0.76 4.42 19.66
N LYS A 436 0.31 4.34 20.91
CA LYS A 436 -0.37 3.15 21.47
C LYS A 436 -1.67 2.78 20.74
N ARG A 437 -2.28 3.73 20.02
CA ARG A 437 -3.53 3.57 19.28
C ARG A 437 -3.38 3.74 17.77
N ALA A 438 -2.14 3.97 17.30
CA ALA A 438 -1.84 4.17 15.90
C ALA A 438 -1.34 2.89 15.23
N MET A 439 -1.76 2.68 13.97
CA MET A 439 -1.46 1.44 13.22
C MET A 439 -1.77 0.21 14.08
N ALA A 440 -3.00 0.15 14.56
CA ALA A 440 -3.42 -0.65 15.71
C ALA A 440 -3.75 -2.10 15.33
N TYR A 441 -2.80 -2.80 14.72
CA TYR A 441 -2.94 -4.17 14.25
C TYR A 441 -3.44 -5.12 15.34
N ARG A 442 -2.81 -5.09 16.54
CA ARG A 442 -3.21 -5.96 17.65
C ARG A 442 -4.64 -5.72 18.08
N THR A 443 -5.00 -4.44 18.29
CA THR A 443 -6.36 -4.06 18.70
C THR A 443 -7.42 -4.54 17.70
N LEU A 444 -7.18 -4.38 16.40
CA LEU A 444 -8.12 -4.80 15.36
C LEU A 444 -8.24 -6.33 15.27
N LEU A 445 -7.11 -7.05 15.31
CA LEU A 445 -7.10 -8.51 15.26
C LEU A 445 -7.79 -9.12 16.50
N ASP A 446 -7.56 -8.58 17.69
CA ASP A 446 -8.23 -9.03 18.94
C ASP A 446 -9.75 -8.77 18.88
N ALA A 447 -10.17 -7.70 18.21
CA ALA A 447 -11.59 -7.44 17.95
C ALA A 447 -12.18 -8.37 16.88
N GLY A 448 -11.37 -9.21 16.21
CA GLY A 448 -11.78 -10.07 15.10
C GLY A 448 -12.04 -9.31 13.81
N ILE A 449 -11.40 -8.14 13.61
CA ILE A 449 -11.50 -7.33 12.40
C ILE A 449 -10.36 -7.73 11.46
N PRO A 450 -10.65 -8.17 10.22
CA PRO A 450 -9.63 -8.51 9.23
C PRO A 450 -8.99 -7.23 8.67
N CYS A 451 -7.92 -6.77 9.31
CA CYS A 451 -7.11 -5.66 8.79
C CYS A 451 -6.03 -6.16 7.83
N THR A 452 -5.56 -5.28 6.96
CA THR A 452 -4.55 -5.57 5.92
C THR A 452 -3.39 -4.60 5.98
N GLY A 453 -2.32 -4.86 5.21
CA GLY A 453 -1.16 -3.99 5.07
C GLY A 453 -1.08 -3.35 3.69
N GLY A 454 -1.08 -2.02 3.64
CA GLY A 454 -0.77 -1.23 2.45
C GLY A 454 0.55 -0.50 2.62
N SER A 455 1.38 -0.45 1.60
CA SER A 455 2.65 0.29 1.66
C SER A 455 2.46 1.78 1.52
N ASP A 456 1.41 2.15 0.81
CA ASP A 456 1.19 3.52 0.37
C ASP A 456 2.41 4.05 -0.43
N PHE A 457 2.99 3.21 -1.29
CA PHE A 457 4.10 3.65 -2.11
C PHE A 457 3.61 4.76 -3.06
N SER A 458 4.16 5.89 -2.97
CA SER A 458 5.48 6.46 -2.66
C SER A 458 5.75 6.91 -1.20
N PRO A 459 4.77 7.20 -0.32
CA PRO A 459 5.05 7.58 1.07
C PRO A 459 5.87 6.56 1.86
N GLY A 460 5.58 5.26 1.70
CA GLY A 460 6.36 4.17 2.28
C GLY A 460 7.00 3.27 1.22
N PRO A 461 8.11 2.59 1.53
CA PRO A 461 8.60 1.49 0.71
C PRO A 461 7.61 0.33 0.67
N PHE A 462 7.52 -0.38 -0.45
CA PHE A 462 6.68 -1.59 -0.55
C PHE A 462 7.43 -2.89 -0.20
N ALA A 463 8.50 -2.80 0.59
CA ALA A 463 9.27 -3.95 1.07
C ALA A 463 8.46 -4.70 2.15
N VAL A 464 7.75 -5.77 1.76
CA VAL A 464 6.79 -6.47 2.65
C VAL A 464 7.48 -7.04 3.90
N LEU A 465 8.69 -7.59 3.78
CA LEU A 465 9.44 -8.13 4.93
C LEU A 465 9.84 -7.02 5.93
N MET A 466 10.09 -5.79 5.45
CA MET A 466 10.25 -4.61 6.32
C MET A 466 8.95 -4.31 7.07
N GLY A 467 7.81 -4.41 6.38
CA GLY A 467 6.50 -4.27 7.00
C GLY A 467 6.24 -5.32 8.07
N ILE A 468 6.51 -6.59 7.79
CA ILE A 468 6.38 -7.69 8.74
C ILE A 468 7.28 -7.45 9.96
N GLN A 469 8.54 -7.05 9.77
CA GLN A 469 9.42 -6.68 10.89
C GLN A 469 8.82 -5.56 11.74
N GLY A 470 8.33 -4.49 11.12
CA GLY A 470 7.69 -3.37 11.81
C GLY A 470 6.47 -3.78 12.62
N MET A 471 5.60 -4.65 12.07
CA MET A 471 4.41 -5.17 12.75
C MET A 471 4.79 -6.05 13.96
N VAL A 472 5.83 -6.88 13.83
CA VAL A 472 6.26 -7.82 14.86
C VAL A 472 7.05 -7.12 15.97
N THR A 473 7.92 -6.19 15.64
CA THR A 473 8.84 -5.58 16.61
C THR A 473 8.35 -4.23 17.15
N ARG A 474 7.61 -3.46 16.34
CA ARG A 474 7.29 -2.04 16.59
C ARG A 474 8.55 -1.20 16.84
N THR A 475 9.67 -1.66 16.32
CA THR A 475 11.00 -1.01 16.45
C THR A 475 11.46 -0.58 15.07
N GLY A 476 11.82 0.69 14.95
CA GLY A 476 12.22 1.29 13.70
C GLY A 476 13.69 1.14 13.35
N TRP A 477 14.06 1.74 12.23
CA TRP A 477 15.44 1.78 11.72
C TRP A 477 16.40 2.51 12.69
N ASP A 478 15.87 3.39 13.53
CA ASP A 478 16.59 4.15 14.56
C ASP A 478 16.68 3.44 15.92
N ASN A 479 16.24 2.17 15.96
CA ASN A 479 16.14 1.33 17.16
C ASN A 479 15.18 1.87 18.23
N THR A 480 14.33 2.83 17.92
CA THR A 480 13.27 3.26 18.84
C THR A 480 12.04 2.38 18.71
N THR A 481 11.37 2.12 19.83
CA THR A 481 10.15 1.32 19.90
C THR A 481 8.98 2.22 20.30
N TRP A 482 7.89 2.16 19.52
CA TRP A 482 6.69 2.96 19.73
C TRP A 482 5.42 2.11 19.66
N GLY A 483 4.50 2.31 20.59
CA GLY A 483 3.23 1.58 20.61
C GLY A 483 3.44 0.06 20.66
N ALA A 484 4.33 -0.43 21.54
CA ALA A 484 4.71 -1.84 21.66
C ALA A 484 3.51 -2.78 21.92
N ASN A 485 2.42 -2.25 22.49
CA ASN A 485 1.15 -2.94 22.70
C ASN A 485 0.46 -3.35 21.39
N GLN A 486 0.88 -2.83 20.24
CA GLN A 486 0.33 -3.17 18.93
C GLN A 486 1.15 -4.21 18.16
N ARG A 487 2.11 -4.86 18.81
CA ARG A 487 2.88 -5.98 18.22
C ARG A 487 1.94 -7.15 17.88
N ILE A 488 2.20 -7.78 16.76
CA ILE A 488 1.54 -9.01 16.34
C ILE A 488 2.57 -10.11 16.07
N THR A 489 2.14 -11.36 16.01
CA THR A 489 3.00 -12.50 15.71
C THR A 489 3.38 -12.55 14.23
N VAL A 490 4.40 -13.33 13.88
CA VAL A 490 4.79 -13.56 12.48
C VAL A 490 3.64 -14.22 11.69
N ASP A 491 2.92 -15.18 12.27
CA ASP A 491 1.77 -15.81 11.63
C ASP A 491 0.66 -14.80 11.32
N GLU A 492 0.36 -13.90 12.26
CA GLU A 492 -0.61 -12.83 12.05
C GLU A 492 -0.14 -11.84 10.98
N ALA A 493 1.13 -11.45 10.99
CA ALA A 493 1.70 -10.54 10.00
C ALA A 493 1.70 -11.17 8.58
N LEU A 494 2.01 -12.46 8.46
CA LEU A 494 1.86 -13.19 7.20
C LEU A 494 0.41 -13.23 6.74
N LYS A 495 -0.56 -13.46 7.63
CA LYS A 495 -1.99 -13.45 7.29
C LYS A 495 -2.45 -12.06 6.85
N VAL A 496 -2.01 -11.00 7.52
CA VAL A 496 -2.29 -9.58 7.17
C VAL A 496 -1.80 -9.26 5.76
N THR A 497 -0.61 -9.73 5.40
CA THR A 497 0.04 -9.43 4.11
C THR A 497 -0.31 -10.43 2.99
N THR A 498 -1.21 -11.38 3.23
CA THR A 498 -1.63 -12.40 2.25
C THR A 498 -3.14 -12.60 2.23
N LEU A 499 -3.70 -13.46 3.08
CA LEU A 499 -5.12 -13.85 3.06
C LEU A 499 -6.05 -12.67 3.36
N ASN A 500 -5.72 -11.81 4.34
CA ASN A 500 -6.53 -10.63 4.62
C ASN A 500 -6.47 -9.63 3.44
N GLY A 501 -5.33 -9.54 2.74
CA GLY A 501 -5.23 -8.75 1.51
C GLY A 501 -6.16 -9.25 0.40
N ALA A 502 -6.26 -10.57 0.24
CA ALA A 502 -7.22 -11.17 -0.68
C ALA A 502 -8.67 -10.93 -0.24
N TYR A 503 -8.95 -10.99 1.07
CA TYR A 503 -10.26 -10.68 1.64
C TYR A 503 -10.69 -9.24 1.34
N ALA A 504 -9.77 -8.29 1.39
CA ALA A 504 -10.06 -6.88 1.10
C ALA A 504 -10.58 -6.63 -0.32
N SER A 505 -10.26 -7.50 -1.28
CA SER A 505 -10.73 -7.44 -2.67
C SER A 505 -11.74 -8.53 -3.05
N HIS A 506 -12.36 -9.21 -2.07
CA HIS A 506 -13.30 -10.33 -2.30
C HIS A 506 -12.69 -11.48 -3.12
N GLU A 507 -11.42 -11.79 -2.90
CA GLU A 507 -10.69 -12.81 -3.66
C GLU A 507 -10.07 -13.90 -2.78
N GLU A 508 -10.43 -13.96 -1.49
CA GLU A 508 -9.91 -14.96 -0.54
C GLU A 508 -10.26 -16.40 -0.92
N ALA A 509 -11.28 -16.58 -1.75
CA ALA A 509 -11.64 -17.90 -2.29
C ALA A 509 -10.66 -18.39 -3.36
N ILE A 510 -9.91 -17.47 -4.01
CA ILE A 510 -9.06 -17.82 -5.17
C ILE A 510 -7.58 -17.56 -4.95
N LYS A 511 -7.17 -16.79 -3.92
CA LYS A 511 -5.76 -16.48 -3.61
C LYS A 511 -5.53 -16.17 -2.12
N GLY A 512 -4.30 -15.84 -1.74
CA GLY A 512 -3.92 -15.43 -0.38
C GLY A 512 -3.58 -16.59 0.57
N SER A 513 -3.71 -17.84 0.15
CA SER A 513 -3.23 -19.01 0.89
C SER A 513 -2.81 -20.13 -0.06
N ILE A 514 -1.93 -21.02 0.41
CA ILE A 514 -1.52 -22.23 -0.34
C ILE A 514 -2.53 -23.34 -0.04
N THR A 515 -3.65 -23.30 -0.77
CA THR A 515 -4.79 -24.20 -0.60
C THR A 515 -5.18 -24.76 -1.97
N VAL A 516 -5.55 -26.04 -2.02
CA VAL A 516 -5.98 -26.71 -3.27
C VAL A 516 -7.09 -25.91 -3.95
N GLY A 517 -6.93 -25.70 -5.26
CA GLY A 517 -7.85 -24.94 -6.11
C GLY A 517 -7.56 -23.45 -6.21
N LYS A 518 -6.79 -22.86 -5.28
CA LYS A 518 -6.38 -21.46 -5.36
C LYS A 518 -5.24 -21.25 -6.35
N LEU A 519 -5.08 -20.00 -6.78
CA LEU A 519 -4.01 -19.55 -7.66
C LEU A 519 -2.63 -19.83 -7.04
N ALA A 520 -1.73 -20.41 -7.82
CA ALA A 520 -0.40 -20.77 -7.39
C ALA A 520 0.53 -19.54 -7.36
N ASP A 521 0.20 -18.60 -6.47
CA ASP A 521 0.96 -17.40 -6.17
C ASP A 521 1.70 -17.62 -4.84
N PHE A 522 3.05 -17.64 -4.89
CA PHE A 522 3.87 -17.90 -3.69
C PHE A 522 5.24 -17.26 -3.77
N VAL A 523 5.87 -17.14 -2.60
CA VAL A 523 7.22 -16.59 -2.43
C VAL A 523 8.11 -17.61 -1.73
N VAL A 524 9.32 -17.78 -2.24
CA VAL A 524 10.38 -18.58 -1.62
C VAL A 524 11.34 -17.63 -0.91
N LEU A 525 11.52 -17.84 0.39
CA LEU A 525 12.40 -17.09 1.28
C LEU A 525 13.62 -17.95 1.63
N ALA A 526 14.81 -17.37 1.64
CA ALA A 526 16.05 -18.07 2.01
C ALA A 526 16.00 -18.58 3.46
N ASP A 527 15.45 -17.77 4.36
CA ASP A 527 15.36 -18.04 5.78
C ASP A 527 13.90 -18.04 6.27
N ASP A 528 13.70 -18.52 7.50
CA ASP A 528 12.40 -18.65 8.12
C ASP A 528 12.12 -17.45 9.04
N PRO A 529 11.11 -16.59 8.73
CA PRO A 529 10.79 -15.42 9.54
C PRO A 529 10.35 -15.74 10.98
N HIS A 530 10.02 -17.01 11.28
CA HIS A 530 9.70 -17.45 12.64
C HIS A 530 10.94 -17.79 13.47
N THR A 531 12.08 -18.05 12.83
CA THR A 531 13.29 -18.55 13.51
C THR A 531 14.47 -17.57 13.48
N VAL A 532 14.48 -16.62 12.53
CA VAL A 532 15.47 -15.53 12.55
C VAL A 532 15.19 -14.58 13.72
N ASP A 533 16.22 -13.81 14.11
CA ASP A 533 16.01 -12.69 15.02
C ASP A 533 14.93 -11.75 14.42
N PRO A 534 13.88 -11.38 15.16
CA PRO A 534 12.82 -10.51 14.65
C PRO A 534 13.33 -9.20 14.04
N SER A 535 14.47 -8.67 14.49
CA SER A 535 15.12 -7.47 13.94
C SER A 535 15.80 -7.71 12.58
N LYS A 536 15.82 -8.95 12.08
CA LYS A 536 16.44 -9.37 10.81
C LYS A 536 15.44 -9.86 9.77
N ILE A 537 14.15 -9.84 10.06
CA ILE A 537 13.11 -10.32 9.13
C ILE A 537 13.18 -9.57 7.79
N LYS A 538 13.44 -8.26 7.80
CA LYS A 538 13.56 -7.45 6.58
C LYS A 538 14.75 -7.82 5.70
N ASP A 539 15.77 -8.45 6.28
CA ASP A 539 17.02 -8.83 5.61
C ASP A 539 16.92 -10.23 4.95
N ILE A 540 15.83 -10.97 5.17
CA ILE A 540 15.61 -12.27 4.54
C ILE A 540 15.54 -12.09 3.03
N GLN A 541 16.38 -12.83 2.31
CA GLN A 541 16.40 -12.79 0.85
C GLN A 541 15.14 -13.45 0.26
N ILE A 542 14.46 -12.75 -0.65
CA ILE A 542 13.46 -13.36 -1.52
C ILE A 542 14.19 -14.05 -2.66
N VAL A 543 14.16 -15.38 -2.65
CA VAL A 543 14.85 -16.23 -3.64
C VAL A 543 14.04 -16.33 -4.93
N ARG A 544 12.71 -16.43 -4.79
CA ARG A 544 11.82 -16.59 -5.95
C ARG A 544 10.43 -16.05 -5.66
N THR A 545 9.82 -15.41 -6.66
CA THR A 545 8.41 -15.05 -6.66
C THR A 545 7.72 -15.74 -7.85
N VAL A 546 6.58 -16.35 -7.56
CA VAL A 546 5.80 -17.11 -8.54
C VAL A 546 4.38 -16.58 -8.58
N VAL A 547 3.85 -16.35 -9.78
CA VAL A 547 2.46 -15.93 -10.03
C VAL A 547 1.83 -16.91 -11.00
N GLY A 548 0.72 -17.54 -10.60
CA GLY A 548 0.03 -18.55 -11.41
C GLY A 548 0.95 -19.69 -11.83
N GLY A 549 1.83 -20.17 -10.94
CA GLY A 549 2.78 -21.26 -11.22
C GLY A 549 3.98 -20.86 -12.11
N LYS A 550 4.07 -19.59 -12.55
CA LYS A 550 5.18 -19.08 -13.37
C LYS A 550 6.13 -18.24 -12.51
N THR A 551 7.42 -18.52 -12.59
CA THR A 551 8.45 -17.69 -11.95
C THR A 551 8.50 -16.32 -12.62
N VAL A 552 8.23 -15.26 -11.86
CA VAL A 552 8.27 -13.86 -12.30
C VAL A 552 9.50 -13.12 -11.78
N TYR A 553 10.14 -13.64 -10.73
CA TYR A 553 11.43 -13.17 -10.20
C TYR A 553 12.23 -14.35 -9.66
N GLN A 554 13.54 -14.30 -9.84
CA GLN A 554 14.52 -15.20 -9.23
C GLN A 554 15.79 -14.41 -8.94
N ALA A 555 16.33 -14.52 -7.68
CA ALA A 555 17.58 -13.92 -7.24
C ALA A 555 18.79 -14.59 -7.83
#